data_a95e7ed9f2520529899e42778afcee04
#
_entry.id   a95e7ed9f2520529899e42778afcee04
#
_cell.length_a   1.000
_cell.length_b   1.000
_cell.length_c   1.000
_cell.angle_alpha   90.00
_cell.angle_beta   90.00
_cell.angle_gamma   90.00
#
_symmetry.space_group_name_H-M   'P 1'
#
loop_
_entity.id
_entity.type
_entity.pdbx_description
1 polymer ?
#
loop_
_entity_poly.entity_id
_entity_poly.type
_entity_poly.pdbx_seq_one_letter_code
_entity_poly.pdbx_strand_id
1 'polypeptide(L)'
;DQKALDKPHWSGWGLDADNTHFQPAAQAGLAPADLGNLEFKWALGFPTGASVSTQAAVLGGRIFIGGPAGGIYALDAKTGCAYWKFETEGEVRGAIQAYKRDDGKLMLIAGDRKAAVYGIDADSGKQLWKDKPEAHPWAMNTGSAAFQGKRM
;
A
#
# COMPACT_ATOMS: atom_id res chain seq x y z
N ASP A 1 3.19 -7.45 12.24
CA ASP A 1 4.49 -8.15 12.42
C ASP A 1 5.62 -7.15 12.20
N GLN A 2 6.37 -6.81 13.27
CA GLN A 2 7.49 -5.86 13.24
C GLN A 2 8.62 -6.28 12.28
N LYS A 3 8.68 -7.56 11.93
CA LYS A 3 9.66 -8.13 11.00
C LYS A 3 9.11 -8.29 9.58
N ALA A 4 7.98 -7.69 9.26
CA ALA A 4 7.37 -7.87 7.95
C ALA A 4 8.23 -7.33 6.81
N LEU A 5 9.00 -6.26 7.05
CA LEU A 5 9.95 -5.71 6.07
C LEU A 5 11.28 -6.49 6.01
N ASP A 6 11.56 -7.34 6.99
CA ASP A 6 12.75 -8.20 6.99
C ASP A 6 12.51 -9.51 6.20
N LYS A 7 11.27 -9.76 5.77
CA LYS A 7 10.83 -10.88 4.93
C LYS A 7 10.54 -10.40 3.51
N PRO A 8 10.36 -11.31 2.54
CA PRO A 8 9.90 -10.94 1.21
C PRO A 8 8.67 -10.06 1.27
N HIS A 9 8.73 -8.90 0.62
CA HIS A 9 7.66 -7.89 0.64
C HIS A 9 7.68 -7.04 -0.62
N TRP A 10 6.60 -6.30 -0.84
CA TRP A 10 6.51 -5.20 -1.80
C TRP A 10 5.88 -4.01 -1.10
N SER A 11 6.68 -3.01 -0.71
CA SER A 11 6.27 -1.97 0.24
C SER A 11 6.06 -0.59 -0.36
N GLY A 12 5.82 -0.50 -1.65
CA GLY A 12 5.62 0.80 -2.31
C GLY A 12 5.52 0.68 -3.82
N TRP A 13 5.80 1.76 -4.54
CA TRP A 13 5.70 1.77 -6.00
C TRP A 13 6.73 0.85 -6.66
N GLY A 14 7.98 0.89 -6.24
CA GLY A 14 9.09 0.22 -6.91
C GLY A 14 9.91 -0.74 -6.06
N LEU A 15 9.48 -1.21 -4.94
CA LEU A 15 10.19 -2.04 -3.96
C LEU A 15 11.30 -1.30 -3.21
N ASP A 16 12.13 -0.54 -3.89
CA ASP A 16 13.29 0.18 -3.35
C ASP A 16 13.30 1.67 -3.78
N ALA A 17 14.24 2.44 -3.25
CA ALA A 17 14.40 3.85 -3.56
C ALA A 17 14.88 4.10 -5.01
N ASP A 18 15.49 3.12 -5.63
CA ASP A 18 15.96 3.20 -7.03
C ASP A 18 14.84 2.89 -8.04
N ASN A 19 13.65 2.56 -7.53
CA ASN A 19 12.45 2.30 -8.32
C ASN A 19 12.67 1.22 -9.39
N THR A 20 13.37 0.15 -9.02
CA THR A 20 13.80 -0.89 -9.95
C THR A 20 12.65 -1.74 -10.47
N HIS A 21 11.52 -1.80 -9.77
CA HIS A 21 10.38 -2.71 -10.04
C HIS A 21 10.81 -4.18 -10.17
N PHE A 22 11.88 -4.55 -9.52
CA PHE A 22 12.46 -5.88 -9.61
C PHE A 22 12.52 -6.54 -8.22
N GLN A 23 12.00 -7.76 -8.13
CA GLN A 23 12.14 -8.59 -6.94
C GLN A 23 13.04 -9.78 -7.27
N PRO A 24 14.16 -9.97 -6.57
CA PRO A 24 15.04 -11.12 -6.77
C PRO A 24 14.30 -12.45 -6.56
N ALA A 25 14.64 -13.48 -7.32
CA ALA A 25 13.99 -14.79 -7.28
C ALA A 25 13.94 -15.39 -5.86
N ALA A 26 14.99 -15.19 -5.06
CA ALA A 26 15.04 -15.65 -3.67
C ALA A 26 13.97 -14.99 -2.78
N GLN A 27 13.55 -13.74 -3.11
CA GLN A 27 12.49 -13.03 -2.40
C GLN A 27 11.12 -13.29 -3.03
N ALA A 28 11.05 -13.41 -4.34
CA ALA A 28 9.80 -13.71 -5.05
C ALA A 28 9.27 -15.11 -4.68
N GLY A 29 10.17 -16.06 -4.38
CA GLY A 29 9.78 -17.43 -4.06
C GLY A 29 9.17 -18.18 -5.25
N LEU A 30 9.40 -17.69 -6.48
CA LEU A 30 8.91 -18.26 -7.73
C LEU A 30 10.07 -18.47 -8.70
N ALA A 31 10.08 -19.60 -9.36
CA ALA A 31 10.96 -19.90 -10.49
C ALA A 31 10.17 -19.83 -11.81
N PRO A 32 10.81 -19.65 -12.97
CA PRO A 32 10.12 -19.67 -14.27
C PRO A 32 9.27 -20.94 -14.51
N ALA A 33 9.71 -22.07 -13.97
CA ALA A 33 8.98 -23.34 -14.06
C ALA A 33 7.65 -23.35 -13.29
N ASP A 34 7.49 -22.48 -12.28
CA ASP A 34 6.28 -22.42 -11.46
C ASP A 34 5.16 -21.62 -12.13
N LEU A 35 5.47 -20.84 -13.17
CA LEU A 35 4.50 -19.96 -13.82
C LEU A 35 3.31 -20.72 -14.42
N GLY A 36 3.55 -21.93 -14.93
CA GLY A 36 2.49 -22.80 -15.47
C GLY A 36 1.54 -23.37 -14.41
N ASN A 37 1.91 -23.28 -13.14
CA ASN A 37 1.15 -23.84 -12.01
C ASN A 37 0.41 -22.75 -11.22
N LEU A 38 0.45 -21.49 -11.69
CA LEU A 38 -0.28 -20.40 -11.05
C LEU A 38 -1.79 -20.61 -11.19
N GLU A 39 -2.49 -20.53 -10.06
CA GLU A 39 -3.93 -20.65 -9.98
C GLU A 39 -4.56 -19.36 -9.47
N PHE A 40 -5.77 -19.08 -9.97
CA PHE A 40 -6.57 -17.98 -9.45
C PHE A 40 -7.04 -18.31 -8.03
N LYS A 41 -6.74 -17.41 -7.09
CA LYS A 41 -7.01 -17.64 -5.67
C LYS A 41 -8.26 -16.90 -5.18
N TRP A 42 -8.32 -15.61 -5.39
CA TRP A 42 -9.46 -14.76 -5.03
C TRP A 42 -9.38 -13.42 -5.78
N ALA A 43 -10.46 -12.67 -5.80
CA ALA A 43 -10.52 -11.31 -6.34
C ALA A 43 -11.24 -10.37 -5.40
N LEU A 44 -10.83 -9.10 -5.42
CA LEU A 44 -11.53 -8.01 -4.75
C LEU A 44 -12.27 -7.16 -5.79
N GLY A 45 -13.58 -7.05 -5.64
CA GLY A 45 -14.40 -6.09 -6.39
C GLY A 45 -14.69 -4.85 -5.57
N PHE A 46 -14.56 -3.66 -6.17
CA PHE A 46 -14.98 -2.41 -5.55
C PHE A 46 -16.39 -2.04 -6.00
N PRO A 47 -17.30 -1.64 -5.07
CA PRO A 47 -18.72 -1.40 -5.40
C PRO A 47 -18.95 -0.28 -6.40
N THR A 48 -18.03 0.67 -6.51
CA THR A 48 -18.15 1.86 -7.35
C THR A 48 -17.14 1.85 -8.50
N GLY A 49 -16.98 0.70 -9.11
CA GLY A 49 -15.86 0.35 -9.94
C GLY A 49 -15.71 1.08 -11.26
N ALA A 50 -15.02 2.21 -11.29
CA ALA A 50 -14.51 2.74 -12.55
C ALA A 50 -13.12 2.15 -12.83
N SER A 51 -12.09 2.59 -12.16
CA SER A 51 -10.74 2.07 -12.34
C SER A 51 -9.99 2.08 -11.01
N VAL A 52 -9.16 1.08 -10.78
CA VAL A 52 -8.23 1.04 -9.66
C VAL A 52 -6.86 1.44 -10.19
N SER A 53 -6.38 2.60 -9.77
CA SER A 53 -5.12 3.19 -10.26
C SER A 53 -4.05 3.22 -9.16
N THR A 54 -4.14 2.33 -8.20
CA THR A 54 -3.22 2.22 -7.07
C THR A 54 -2.38 0.95 -7.19
N GLN A 55 -1.17 0.99 -6.65
CA GLN A 55 -0.38 -0.22 -6.47
C GLN A 55 -0.50 -0.70 -5.02
N ALA A 56 -0.75 -1.99 -4.86
CA ALA A 56 -0.83 -2.60 -3.55
C ALA A 56 0.56 -2.74 -2.91
N ALA A 57 0.63 -2.54 -1.60
CA ALA A 57 1.74 -3.00 -0.79
C ALA A 57 1.43 -4.40 -0.23
N VAL A 58 2.42 -5.30 -0.29
CA VAL A 58 2.30 -6.69 0.18
C VAL A 58 3.39 -6.97 1.20
N LEU A 59 3.03 -7.14 2.43
CA LEU A 59 3.99 -7.44 3.51
C LEU A 59 3.29 -8.07 4.72
N GLY A 60 4.01 -8.91 5.44
CA GLY A 60 3.51 -9.54 6.67
C GLY A 60 2.26 -10.39 6.49
N GLY A 61 2.03 -10.96 5.31
CA GLY A 61 0.84 -11.74 4.98
C GLY A 61 -0.41 -10.90 4.74
N ARG A 62 -0.26 -9.59 4.59
CA ARG A 62 -1.34 -8.65 4.27
C ARG A 62 -1.12 -7.97 2.94
N ILE A 63 -2.21 -7.56 2.32
CA ILE A 63 -2.24 -6.69 1.14
C ILE A 63 -2.92 -5.38 1.55
N PHE A 64 -2.23 -4.27 1.28
CA PHE A 64 -2.78 -2.93 1.51
C PHE A 64 -3.03 -2.29 0.14
N ILE A 65 -4.26 -1.87 -0.11
CA ILE A 65 -4.66 -1.34 -1.42
C ILE A 65 -5.62 -0.16 -1.27
N GLY A 66 -5.43 0.87 -2.09
CA GLY A 66 -6.36 1.99 -2.19
C GLY A 66 -7.55 1.68 -3.10
N GLY A 67 -8.68 2.30 -2.82
CA GLY A 67 -9.90 2.13 -3.59
C GLY A 67 -10.26 3.35 -4.46
N PRO A 68 -11.02 3.15 -5.54
CA PRO A 68 -11.40 4.20 -6.50
C PRO A 68 -12.38 5.23 -5.95
N ALA A 69 -13.16 4.87 -4.94
CA ALA A 69 -14.11 5.78 -4.29
C ALA A 69 -13.56 6.41 -2.99
N GLY A 70 -12.26 6.24 -2.75
CA GLY A 70 -11.63 6.52 -1.47
C GLY A 70 -11.60 5.29 -0.57
N GLY A 71 -10.72 5.35 0.40
CA GLY A 71 -10.48 4.28 1.34
C GLY A 71 -9.25 3.43 1.04
N ILE A 72 -8.67 2.95 2.12
CA ILE A 72 -7.53 2.02 2.10
C ILE A 72 -7.98 0.76 2.81
N TYR A 73 -7.69 -0.38 2.22
CA TYR A 73 -8.09 -1.69 2.72
C TYR A 73 -6.86 -2.49 3.13
N ALA A 74 -6.92 -3.16 4.26
CA ALA A 74 -5.98 -4.21 4.62
C ALA A 74 -6.67 -5.55 4.47
N LEU A 75 -6.12 -6.39 3.62
CA LEU A 75 -6.67 -7.71 3.29
C LEU A 75 -5.71 -8.80 3.76
N ASP A 76 -6.25 -9.94 4.12
CA ASP A 76 -5.49 -11.15 4.29
C ASP A 76 -5.01 -11.66 2.93
N ALA A 77 -3.70 -11.84 2.77
CA ALA A 77 -3.13 -12.25 1.48
C ALA A 77 -3.54 -13.67 1.03
N LYS A 78 -3.96 -14.52 1.97
CA LYS A 78 -4.39 -15.90 1.66
C LYS A 78 -5.86 -15.99 1.29
N THR A 79 -6.71 -15.24 1.97
CA THR A 79 -8.17 -15.38 1.88
C THR A 79 -8.86 -14.23 1.17
N GLY A 80 -8.20 -13.05 1.05
CA GLY A 80 -8.80 -11.82 0.55
C GLY A 80 -9.75 -11.14 1.54
N CYS A 81 -9.96 -11.70 2.74
CA CYS A 81 -10.81 -11.10 3.76
C CYS A 81 -10.23 -9.80 4.28
N ALA A 82 -11.06 -8.78 4.47
CA ALA A 82 -10.64 -7.50 5.00
C ALA A 82 -10.44 -7.57 6.52
N TYR A 83 -9.26 -7.13 6.98
CA TYR A 83 -9.01 -6.88 8.40
C TYR A 83 -9.61 -5.56 8.85
N TRP A 84 -9.43 -4.52 8.02
CA TRP A 84 -9.95 -3.19 8.26
C TRP A 84 -10.06 -2.38 6.96
N LYS A 85 -10.87 -1.32 7.03
CA LYS A 85 -10.97 -0.28 6.02
C LYS A 85 -10.77 1.07 6.68
N PHE A 86 -9.96 1.93 6.07
CA PHE A 86 -9.77 3.32 6.46
C PHE A 86 -10.37 4.23 5.38
N GLU A 87 -11.23 5.17 5.77
CA GLU A 87 -11.85 6.10 4.83
C GLU A 87 -10.93 7.29 4.54
N THR A 88 -10.69 7.58 3.27
CA THR A 88 -10.00 8.77 2.78
C THR A 88 -10.99 9.79 2.24
N GLU A 89 -10.59 11.06 2.09
CA GLU A 89 -11.48 12.11 1.55
C GLU A 89 -11.67 12.00 0.03
N GLY A 90 -10.76 11.36 -0.65
CA GLY A 90 -10.76 11.17 -2.09
C GLY A 90 -10.18 9.84 -2.53
N GLU A 91 -10.25 9.58 -3.83
CA GLU A 91 -9.64 8.41 -4.46
C GLU A 91 -8.15 8.32 -4.14
N VAL A 92 -7.68 7.13 -3.78
CA VAL A 92 -6.25 6.83 -3.61
C VAL A 92 -5.71 6.28 -4.92
N ARG A 93 -4.76 6.99 -5.54
CA ARG A 93 -4.18 6.61 -6.84
C ARG A 93 -2.72 6.20 -6.77
N GLY A 94 -1.96 6.74 -5.83
CA GLY A 94 -0.58 6.36 -5.60
C GLY A 94 -0.44 4.99 -4.94
N ALA A 95 0.77 4.44 -4.93
CA ALA A 95 1.06 3.23 -4.18
C ALA A 95 0.93 3.49 -2.67
N ILE A 96 0.48 2.48 -1.95
CA ILE A 96 0.55 2.46 -0.49
C ILE A 96 2.00 2.19 -0.10
N GLN A 97 2.60 3.12 0.64
CA GLN A 97 3.97 2.99 1.13
C GLN A 97 3.97 2.48 2.56
N ALA A 98 4.73 1.43 2.85
CA ALA A 98 4.94 0.96 4.20
C ALA A 98 6.26 1.49 4.77
N TYR A 99 6.21 1.99 6.00
CA TYR A 99 7.34 2.56 6.72
C TYR A 99 7.45 1.95 8.12
N LYS A 100 8.68 1.59 8.53
CA LYS A 100 8.96 1.13 9.89
C LYS A 100 9.28 2.31 10.79
N ARG A 101 8.45 2.53 11.79
CA ARG A 101 8.62 3.59 12.80
C ARG A 101 9.73 3.24 13.79
N ASP A 102 10.18 4.23 14.57
CA ASP A 102 11.20 4.06 15.60
C ASP A 102 10.78 3.07 16.71
N ASP A 103 9.47 2.95 16.97
CA ASP A 103 8.92 1.96 17.91
C ASP A 103 8.81 0.52 17.32
N GLY A 104 9.32 0.33 16.11
CA GLY A 104 9.31 -0.93 15.39
C GLY A 104 7.99 -1.28 14.72
N LYS A 105 6.92 -0.53 14.95
CA LYS A 105 5.61 -0.75 14.30
C LYS A 105 5.62 -0.24 12.87
N LEU A 106 4.72 -0.79 12.06
CA LEU A 106 4.54 -0.36 10.68
C LEU A 106 3.49 0.76 10.60
N MET A 107 3.81 1.76 9.81
CA MET A 107 2.91 2.81 9.38
C MET A 107 2.75 2.74 7.87
N LEU A 108 1.53 2.88 7.40
CA LEU A 108 1.22 3.06 5.99
C LEU A 108 1.11 4.54 5.69
N ILE A 109 1.59 4.94 4.52
CA ILE A 109 1.43 6.30 4.01
C ILE A 109 0.77 6.24 2.65
N ALA A 110 -0.23 7.09 2.47
CA ALA A 110 -0.95 7.23 1.22
C ALA A 110 -1.45 8.66 1.03
N GLY A 111 -1.45 9.11 -0.20
CA GLY A 111 -2.08 10.36 -0.60
C GLY A 111 -3.37 10.13 -1.38
N ASP A 112 -4.29 11.08 -1.31
CA ASP A 112 -5.52 11.04 -2.07
C ASP A 112 -5.69 12.23 -3.04
N ARG A 113 -6.72 12.16 -3.88
CA ARG A 113 -7.03 13.20 -4.87
C ARG A 113 -7.64 14.49 -4.29
N LYS A 114 -7.76 14.59 -2.98
CA LYS A 114 -8.10 15.83 -2.26
C LYS A 114 -6.87 16.50 -1.63
N ALA A 115 -5.66 16.09 -2.09
CA ALA A 115 -4.37 16.54 -1.60
C ALA A 115 -4.10 16.19 -0.13
N ALA A 116 -4.88 15.32 0.48
CA ALA A 116 -4.61 14.83 1.81
C ALA A 116 -3.57 13.68 1.78
N VAL A 117 -2.72 13.64 2.80
CA VAL A 117 -1.75 12.58 3.05
C VAL A 117 -2.04 12.01 4.43
N TYR A 118 -2.03 10.70 4.54
CA TYR A 118 -2.39 9.98 5.74
C TYR A 118 -1.24 9.09 6.21
N GLY A 119 -0.96 9.14 7.53
CA GLY A 119 -0.21 8.12 8.22
C GLY A 119 -1.18 7.22 8.99
N ILE A 120 -1.13 5.92 8.75
CA ILE A 120 -2.09 4.95 9.26
C ILE A 120 -1.33 3.81 9.93
N ASP A 121 -1.76 3.40 11.12
CA ASP A 121 -1.22 2.22 11.78
C ASP A 121 -1.59 0.97 10.95
N ALA A 122 -0.58 0.21 10.51
CA ALA A 122 -0.78 -0.90 9.58
C ALA A 122 -1.54 -2.09 10.21
N ASP A 123 -1.49 -2.23 11.54
CA ASP A 123 -2.17 -3.33 12.22
C ASP A 123 -3.64 -3.03 12.46
N SER A 124 -3.95 -1.83 12.93
CA SER A 124 -5.31 -1.47 13.36
C SER A 124 -6.11 -0.64 12.37
N GLY A 125 -5.48 -0.06 11.34
CA GLY A 125 -6.12 0.88 10.43
C GLY A 125 -6.41 2.25 11.05
N LYS A 126 -5.93 2.54 12.27
CA LYS A 126 -6.15 3.83 12.93
C LYS A 126 -5.29 4.92 12.31
N GLN A 127 -5.87 6.10 12.11
CA GLN A 127 -5.14 7.28 11.70
C GLN A 127 -4.14 7.68 12.79
N LEU A 128 -2.88 7.81 12.42
CA LEU A 128 -1.82 8.34 13.26
C LEU A 128 -1.70 9.86 13.07
N TRP A 129 -1.74 10.29 11.83
CA TRP A 129 -1.73 11.70 11.45
C TRP A 129 -2.37 11.87 10.06
N LYS A 130 -2.73 13.10 9.75
CA LYS A 130 -3.19 13.56 8.45
C LYS A 130 -2.61 14.94 8.21
N ASP A 131 -2.18 15.19 6.99
CA ASP A 131 -1.71 16.49 6.55
C ASP A 131 -2.28 16.83 5.18
N LYS A 132 -2.31 18.11 4.84
CA LYS A 132 -2.70 18.61 3.53
C LYS A 132 -1.64 19.62 3.09
N PRO A 133 -0.54 19.16 2.48
CA PRO A 133 0.62 20.00 2.19
C PRO A 133 0.35 21.10 1.17
N GLU A 134 -0.72 21.00 0.41
CA GLU A 134 -1.12 22.01 -0.59
C GLU A 134 -2.56 22.43 -0.38
N ALA A 135 -2.76 23.74 -0.20
CA ALA A 135 -4.08 24.34 0.08
C ALA A 135 -4.89 24.68 -1.18
N HIS A 136 -4.26 24.63 -2.36
CA HIS A 136 -4.94 24.96 -3.61
C HIS A 136 -6.15 24.03 -3.84
N PRO A 137 -7.34 24.55 -4.23
CA PRO A 137 -8.57 23.75 -4.36
C PRO A 137 -8.47 22.58 -5.37
N TRP A 138 -7.61 22.72 -6.37
CA TRP A 138 -7.38 21.70 -7.42
C TRP A 138 -6.15 20.82 -7.18
N ALA A 139 -5.49 20.98 -6.04
CA ALA A 139 -4.37 20.12 -5.70
C ALA A 139 -4.82 18.67 -5.53
N MET A 140 -3.99 17.75 -6.02
CA MET A 140 -4.24 16.31 -5.95
C MET A 140 -2.93 15.56 -5.74
N ASN A 141 -2.94 14.53 -4.92
CA ASN A 141 -1.85 13.56 -4.85
C ASN A 141 -2.13 12.42 -5.84
N THR A 142 -1.28 12.28 -6.84
CA THR A 142 -1.33 11.19 -7.82
C THR A 142 -0.04 10.38 -7.85
N GLY A 143 1.00 10.88 -7.17
CA GLY A 143 2.27 10.19 -6.95
C GLY A 143 2.26 9.36 -5.69
N SER A 144 3.30 8.56 -5.53
CA SER A 144 3.53 7.74 -4.34
C SER A 144 4.56 8.42 -3.45
N ALA A 145 4.37 8.34 -2.14
CA ALA A 145 5.38 8.80 -1.18
C ALA A 145 6.66 7.96 -1.35
N ALA A 146 7.81 8.59 -1.17
CA ALA A 146 9.10 7.91 -1.10
C ALA A 146 9.80 8.31 0.20
N PHE A 147 10.54 7.37 0.77
CA PHE A 147 11.30 7.62 1.99
C PHE A 147 12.80 7.60 1.74
N GLN A 148 13.48 8.57 2.33
CA GLN A 148 14.93 8.56 2.47
C GLN A 148 15.27 8.78 3.95
N GLY A 149 15.62 7.71 4.64
CA GLY A 149 15.79 7.73 6.10
C GLY A 149 14.46 8.09 6.78
N LYS A 150 14.44 9.21 7.52
CA LYS A 150 13.23 9.73 8.20
C LYS A 150 12.48 10.82 7.42
N ARG A 151 12.90 11.12 6.20
CA ARG A 151 12.25 12.14 5.35
C ARG A 151 11.34 11.47 4.32
N MET A 152 10.20 12.08 4.11
CA MET A 152 9.22 11.76 3.08
C MET A 152 9.23 12.86 2.03
#